data_c56359fd26fe5771bc0e6f9b2cfa0e04
#
_entry.id   c56359fd26fe5771bc0e6f9b2cfa0e04
#
_cell.length_a   1.000
_cell.length_b   1.000
_cell.length_c   1.000
_cell.angle_alpha   90.00
_cell.angle_beta   90.00
_cell.angle_gamma   90.00
#
_symmetry.space_group_name_H-M   'P 1'
#
loop_
_entity.id
_entity.type
_entity.pdbx_description
1 polymer ?
#
loop_
_entity_poly.entity_id
_entity_poly.type
_entity_poly.pdbx_seq_one_letter_code
_entity_poly.pdbx_strand_id
1 'polypeptide(L)'
;ALHNGDRSGGLVCLVRDAYFEPARGHRARDTAPMLQSYIDCARPLLFETHRCNFTALNPAAEQAFAELDALIVALLQQCPGVRFLSTEELGDAIASGDRTVIAHRFPMRFRAWLQRSSRLPAFRRYARLSGAGLMISLLLLMLRPQAH
;
A
#
# COMPACT_ATOMS: atom_id res chain seq x y z
N ALA A 1 -11.84 -10.57 -3.26
CA ALA A 1 -10.60 -10.42 -2.50
C ALA A 1 -10.87 -9.48 -1.31
N LEU A 2 -10.36 -9.83 -0.13
CA LEU A 2 -10.41 -8.99 1.07
C LEU A 2 -9.37 -7.86 0.96
N HIS A 3 -9.67 -6.73 1.58
CA HIS A 3 -8.78 -5.59 1.63
C HIS A 3 -8.68 -5.06 3.07
N ASN A 4 -7.64 -4.30 3.36
CA ASN A 4 -7.50 -3.63 4.65
C ASN A 4 -8.73 -2.76 4.94
N GLY A 5 -9.36 -3.02 6.09
CA GLY A 5 -10.56 -2.33 6.54
C GLY A 5 -11.88 -2.96 6.10
N ASP A 6 -11.87 -4.04 5.32
CA ASP A 6 -13.10 -4.80 5.07
C ASP A 6 -13.60 -5.39 6.39
N ARG A 7 -14.93 -5.40 6.58
CA ARG A 7 -15.55 -5.94 7.79
C ARG A 7 -16.35 -7.20 7.46
N SER A 8 -16.19 -8.21 8.28
CA SER A 8 -16.95 -9.46 8.18
C SER A 8 -17.22 -10.01 9.57
N GLY A 9 -18.48 -10.25 9.91
CA GLY A 9 -18.88 -10.81 11.21
C GLY A 9 -18.44 -9.98 12.43
N GLY A 10 -18.35 -8.65 12.29
CA GLY A 10 -17.87 -7.76 13.36
C GLY A 10 -16.34 -7.63 13.45
N LEU A 11 -15.61 -8.42 12.66
CA LEU A 11 -14.14 -8.38 12.60
C LEU A 11 -13.66 -7.38 11.54
N VAL A 12 -12.54 -6.73 11.82
CA VAL A 12 -11.80 -5.91 10.86
C VAL A 12 -10.73 -6.78 10.18
N CYS A 13 -10.75 -6.84 8.85
CA CYS A 13 -9.76 -7.59 8.10
C CYS A 13 -8.51 -6.73 7.89
N LEU A 14 -7.35 -7.27 8.28
CA LEU A 14 -6.05 -6.76 7.90
C LEU A 14 -5.43 -7.71 6.87
N VAL A 15 -5.04 -7.17 5.74
CA VAL A 15 -4.50 -7.94 4.62
C VAL A 15 -3.09 -7.44 4.34
N ARG A 16 -2.15 -8.36 4.23
CA ARG A 16 -0.78 -8.06 3.82
C ARG A 16 -0.78 -7.60 2.37
N ASP A 17 -0.31 -6.40 2.16
CA ASP A 17 -0.32 -5.78 0.83
C ASP A 17 0.92 -6.12 0.03
N ALA A 18 2.04 -6.31 0.72
CA ALA A 18 3.33 -6.51 0.11
C ALA A 18 4.28 -7.35 0.97
N TYR A 19 5.19 -8.01 0.28
CA TYR A 19 6.30 -8.74 0.87
C TYR A 19 7.61 -8.02 0.60
N PHE A 20 8.46 -7.98 1.60
CA PHE A 20 9.83 -7.52 1.46
C PHE A 20 10.80 -8.56 2.01
N GLU A 21 11.35 -9.36 1.13
CA GLU A 21 12.20 -10.52 1.41
C GLU A 21 13.56 -10.34 0.73
N PRO A 22 14.51 -9.60 1.33
CA PRO A 22 15.83 -9.37 0.74
C PRO A 22 16.58 -10.67 0.43
N ALA A 23 16.43 -11.70 1.26
CA ALA A 23 17.03 -13.02 1.01
C ALA A 23 16.48 -13.71 -0.25
N ARG A 24 15.31 -13.30 -0.71
CA ARG A 24 14.68 -13.77 -1.97
C ARG A 24 14.91 -12.80 -3.13
N GLY A 25 15.78 -11.82 -2.96
CA GLY A 25 16.14 -10.87 -4.00
C GLY A 25 15.29 -9.60 -4.07
N HIS A 26 14.37 -9.36 -3.12
CA HIS A 26 13.65 -8.10 -3.09
C HIS A 26 14.61 -6.96 -2.76
N ARG A 27 14.48 -5.85 -3.49
CA ARG A 27 15.33 -4.67 -3.34
C ARG A 27 14.47 -3.43 -3.06
N ALA A 28 15.02 -2.50 -2.30
CA ALA A 28 14.36 -1.23 -1.98
C ALA A 28 13.91 -0.48 -3.23
N ARG A 29 14.78 -0.38 -4.24
CA ARG A 29 14.50 0.31 -5.52
C ARG A 29 13.31 -0.26 -6.29
N ASP A 30 13.05 -1.57 -6.16
CA ASP A 30 11.96 -2.24 -6.88
C ASP A 30 10.66 -2.16 -6.08
N THR A 31 10.77 -2.05 -4.75
CA THR A 31 9.63 -1.97 -3.82
C THR A 31 9.10 -0.54 -3.69
N ALA A 32 9.97 0.47 -3.67
CA ALA A 32 9.60 1.87 -3.47
C ALA A 32 8.52 2.39 -4.46
N PRO A 33 8.55 2.08 -5.78
CA PRO A 33 7.50 2.53 -6.71
C PRO A 33 6.11 1.97 -6.37
N MET A 34 6.05 0.76 -5.80
CA MET A 34 4.78 0.18 -5.35
C MET A 34 4.19 0.96 -4.18
N LEU A 35 5.04 1.45 -3.25
CA LEU A 35 4.62 2.27 -2.12
C LEU A 35 3.89 3.52 -2.58
N GLN A 36 4.37 4.16 -3.65
CA GLN A 36 3.76 5.36 -4.20
C GLN A 36 2.27 5.14 -4.52
N SER A 37 1.89 3.96 -4.99
CA SER A 37 0.49 3.66 -5.31
C SER A 37 -0.42 3.64 -4.06
N TYR A 38 0.11 3.30 -2.88
CA TYR A 38 -0.63 3.32 -1.61
C TYR A 38 -0.69 4.73 -1.04
N ILE A 39 0.43 5.46 -1.07
CA ILE A 39 0.51 6.87 -0.68
C ILE A 39 -0.49 7.69 -1.51
N ASP A 40 -0.48 7.50 -2.81
CA ASP A 40 -1.39 8.17 -3.74
C ASP A 40 -2.88 7.92 -3.44
N CYS A 41 -3.20 6.82 -2.78
CA CYS A 41 -4.57 6.48 -2.39
C CYS A 41 -4.86 6.78 -0.92
N ALA A 42 -3.89 7.34 -0.18
CA ALA A 42 -3.96 7.53 1.27
C ALA A 42 -4.47 6.25 1.98
N ARG A 43 -3.85 5.13 1.64
CA ARG A 43 -4.18 3.81 2.18
C ARG A 43 -3.07 3.33 3.10
N PRO A 44 -3.42 2.69 4.22
CA PRO A 44 -2.42 1.98 5.00
C PRO A 44 -1.80 0.88 4.15
N LEU A 45 -0.51 0.65 4.36
CA LEU A 45 0.25 -0.39 3.71
C LEU A 45 0.75 -1.36 4.77
N LEU A 46 0.39 -2.63 4.65
CA LEU A 46 0.86 -3.68 5.54
C LEU A 46 1.95 -4.49 4.84
N PHE A 47 3.19 -4.35 5.32
CA PHE A 47 4.33 -5.13 4.87
C PHE A 47 4.49 -6.41 5.66
N GLU A 48 4.87 -7.46 4.98
CA GLU A 48 5.39 -8.66 5.61
C GLU A 48 6.87 -8.84 5.27
N THR A 49 7.66 -9.07 6.29
CA THR A 49 9.04 -9.54 6.16
C THR A 49 9.31 -10.61 7.21
N HIS A 50 10.08 -11.62 6.85
CA HIS A 50 10.42 -12.68 7.79
C HIS A 50 11.74 -12.36 8.51
N ARG A 51 11.75 -12.55 9.83
CA ARG A 51 12.94 -12.26 10.63
C ARG A 51 14.17 -13.08 10.21
N CYS A 52 14.00 -14.22 9.53
CA CYS A 52 15.11 -15.00 9.01
C CYS A 52 16.00 -14.23 8.02
N ASN A 53 15.48 -13.17 7.40
CA ASN A 53 16.29 -12.27 6.57
C ASN A 53 17.38 -11.54 7.39
N PHE A 54 17.14 -11.33 8.69
CA PHE A 54 17.91 -10.42 9.56
C PHE A 54 18.60 -11.14 10.71
N THR A 55 18.67 -12.46 10.69
CA THR A 55 19.35 -13.23 11.73
C THR A 55 20.81 -13.49 11.38
N ALA A 56 21.64 -13.68 12.41
CA ALA A 56 23.05 -14.02 12.24
C ALA A 56 23.29 -15.34 11.48
N LEU A 57 22.27 -16.19 11.35
CA LEU A 57 22.31 -17.42 10.55
C LEU A 57 22.20 -17.16 9.04
N ASN A 58 21.78 -15.97 8.64
CA ASN A 58 21.71 -15.58 7.24
C ASN A 58 23.01 -14.87 6.84
N PRO A 59 23.84 -15.43 5.97
CA PRO A 59 25.09 -14.80 5.52
C PRO A 59 24.86 -13.46 4.79
N ALA A 60 23.63 -13.20 4.32
CA ALA A 60 23.26 -11.95 3.67
C ALA A 60 22.50 -10.98 4.62
N ALA A 61 22.54 -11.19 5.94
CA ALA A 61 21.80 -10.37 6.89
C ALA A 61 22.17 -8.88 6.82
N GLU A 62 23.45 -8.55 6.70
CA GLU A 62 23.93 -7.15 6.57
C GLU A 62 23.32 -6.49 5.32
N GLN A 63 23.33 -7.20 4.20
CA GLN A 63 22.69 -6.70 2.98
C GLN A 63 21.18 -6.55 3.15
N ALA A 64 20.54 -7.46 3.87
CA ALA A 64 19.10 -7.38 4.14
C ALA A 64 18.76 -6.15 5.00
N PHE A 65 19.57 -5.83 6.00
CA PHE A 65 19.43 -4.61 6.79
C PHE A 65 19.65 -3.36 5.94
N ALA A 66 20.69 -3.34 5.08
CA ALA A 66 20.94 -2.21 4.19
C ALA A 66 19.75 -1.96 3.22
N GLU A 67 19.17 -3.02 2.68
CA GLU A 67 17.99 -2.91 1.83
C GLU A 67 16.74 -2.44 2.59
N LEU A 68 16.56 -2.86 3.85
CA LEU A 68 15.47 -2.40 4.69
C LEU A 68 15.63 -0.91 5.02
N ASP A 69 16.84 -0.49 5.39
CA ASP A 69 17.17 0.91 5.67
C ASP A 69 16.90 1.78 4.43
N ALA A 70 17.41 1.37 3.27
CA ALA A 70 17.18 2.07 2.02
C ALA A 70 15.67 2.18 1.68
N LEU A 71 14.87 1.15 1.98
CA LEU A 71 13.43 1.18 1.79
C LEU A 71 12.76 2.19 2.72
N ILE A 72 13.13 2.20 4.00
CA ILE A 72 12.59 3.14 5.00
C ILE A 72 12.96 4.58 4.63
N VAL A 73 14.22 4.82 4.24
CA VAL A 73 14.67 6.16 3.79
C VAL A 73 13.88 6.62 2.58
N ALA A 74 13.70 5.77 1.57
CA ALA A 74 12.91 6.11 0.39
C ALA A 74 11.46 6.44 0.75
N LEU A 75 10.88 5.72 1.69
CA LEU A 75 9.51 5.93 2.17
C LEU A 75 9.36 7.26 2.91
N LEU A 76 10.29 7.60 3.79
CA LEU A 76 10.31 8.87 4.52
C LEU A 76 10.53 10.07 3.58
N GLN A 77 11.32 9.92 2.53
CA GLN A 77 11.52 10.95 1.51
C GLN A 77 10.24 11.18 0.68
N GLN A 78 9.52 10.10 0.33
CA GLN A 78 8.30 10.19 -0.48
C GLN A 78 7.10 10.67 0.34
N CYS A 79 7.07 10.36 1.65
CA CYS A 79 5.98 10.69 2.54
C CYS A 79 6.53 11.09 3.92
N PRO A 80 6.96 12.35 4.10
CA PRO A 80 7.53 12.81 5.38
C PRO A 80 6.59 12.66 6.57
N GLY A 81 5.27 12.62 6.33
CA GLY A 81 4.25 12.43 7.36
C GLY A 81 3.85 10.96 7.59
N VAL A 82 4.61 9.99 7.08
CA VAL A 82 4.29 8.58 7.28
C VAL A 82 4.32 8.21 8.76
N ARG A 83 3.33 7.42 9.20
CA ARG A 83 3.26 6.86 10.55
C ARG A 83 3.48 5.36 10.49
N PHE A 84 4.37 4.88 11.34
CA PHE A 84 4.57 3.45 11.55
C PHE A 84 3.64 3.01 12.69
N LEU A 85 2.83 2.00 12.42
CA LEU A 85 1.86 1.46 13.36
C LEU A 85 2.09 -0.04 13.50
N SER A 86 1.83 -0.58 14.68
CA SER A 86 1.67 -2.02 14.84
C SER A 86 0.38 -2.48 14.15
N THR A 87 0.25 -3.79 13.96
CA THR A 87 -1.00 -4.39 13.43
C THR A 87 -2.20 -4.12 14.32
N GLU A 88 -2.00 -4.09 15.64
CA GLU A 88 -3.03 -3.78 16.62
C GLU A 88 -3.50 -2.33 16.49
N GLU A 89 -2.57 -1.37 16.53
CA GLU A 89 -2.87 0.06 16.34
C GLU A 89 -3.56 0.33 15.01
N LEU A 90 -3.14 -0.35 13.93
CA LEU A 90 -3.79 -0.24 12.63
C LEU A 90 -5.22 -0.80 12.68
N GLY A 91 -5.43 -1.94 13.35
CA GLY A 91 -6.74 -2.53 13.55
C GLY A 91 -7.69 -1.60 14.29
N ASP A 92 -7.23 -1.01 15.38
CA ASP A 92 -7.99 -0.07 16.20
C ASP A 92 -8.30 1.23 15.44
N ALA A 93 -7.34 1.76 14.71
CA ALA A 93 -7.55 2.94 13.86
C ALA A 93 -8.62 2.69 12.78
N ILE A 94 -8.61 1.51 12.17
CA ILE A 94 -9.63 1.11 11.19
C ILE A 94 -10.99 0.90 11.88
N ALA A 95 -11.03 0.27 13.04
CA ALA A 95 -12.26 -0.01 13.77
C ALA A 95 -12.94 1.29 14.23
N SER A 96 -12.16 2.23 14.75
CA SER A 96 -12.63 3.55 15.20
C SER A 96 -12.91 4.54 14.06
N GLY A 97 -12.43 4.26 12.84
CA GLY A 97 -12.55 5.17 11.70
C GLY A 97 -11.62 6.39 11.81
N ASP A 98 -10.42 6.19 12.36
CA ASP A 98 -9.42 7.26 12.52
C ASP A 98 -9.08 7.90 11.18
N ARG A 99 -9.45 9.18 11.05
CA ARG A 99 -9.28 9.97 9.83
C ARG A 99 -7.83 10.32 9.51
N THR A 100 -6.92 10.12 10.44
CA THR A 100 -5.47 10.31 10.23
C THR A 100 -4.82 9.11 9.54
N VAL A 101 -5.46 7.94 9.61
CA VAL A 101 -4.97 6.68 9.03
C VAL A 101 -5.78 6.28 7.79
N ILE A 102 -7.06 6.63 7.74
CA ILE A 102 -7.97 6.19 6.67
C ILE A 102 -8.43 7.40 5.85
N ALA A 103 -8.33 7.28 4.53
CA ALA A 103 -8.87 8.28 3.62
C ALA A 103 -10.37 8.50 3.86
N HIS A 104 -10.73 9.70 4.32
CA HIS A 104 -12.13 10.07 4.60
C HIS A 104 -12.73 10.98 3.54
N ARG A 105 -11.91 11.73 2.79
CA ARG A 105 -12.36 12.64 1.73
C ARG A 105 -12.86 11.84 0.53
N PHE A 106 -14.02 12.23 0.00
CA PHE A 106 -14.65 11.55 -1.14
C PHE A 106 -13.70 11.37 -2.34
N PRO A 107 -12.95 12.38 -2.81
CA PRO A 107 -12.06 12.20 -3.96
C PRO A 107 -11.02 11.12 -3.75
N MET A 108 -10.43 11.03 -2.56
CA MET A 108 -9.42 10.01 -2.22
C MET A 108 -10.04 8.62 -2.13
N ARG A 109 -11.21 8.51 -1.51
CA ARG A 109 -11.96 7.24 -1.45
C ARG A 109 -12.38 6.77 -2.85
N PHE A 110 -12.86 7.69 -3.68
CA PHE A 110 -13.24 7.41 -5.05
C PHE A 110 -12.03 6.97 -5.88
N ARG A 111 -10.90 7.66 -5.74
CA ARG A 111 -9.64 7.25 -6.38
C ARG A 111 -9.21 5.86 -5.96
N ALA A 112 -9.19 5.56 -4.66
CA ALA A 112 -8.84 4.24 -4.14
C ALA A 112 -9.77 3.15 -4.69
N TRP A 113 -11.09 3.43 -4.73
CA TRP A 113 -12.08 2.53 -5.33
C TRP A 113 -11.82 2.30 -6.82
N LEU A 114 -11.59 3.36 -7.59
CA LEU A 114 -11.33 3.30 -9.01
C LEU A 114 -10.06 2.51 -9.33
N GLN A 115 -8.99 2.71 -8.55
CA GLN A 115 -7.74 1.97 -8.68
C GLN A 115 -7.93 0.47 -8.35
N ARG A 116 -8.71 0.14 -7.31
CA ARG A 116 -9.06 -1.25 -6.99
C ARG A 116 -9.86 -1.89 -8.12
N SER A 117 -10.89 -1.20 -8.59
CA SER A 117 -11.75 -1.68 -9.67
C SER A 117 -10.96 -1.92 -10.95
N SER A 118 -10.03 -1.03 -11.30
CA SER A 118 -9.19 -1.16 -12.48
C SER A 118 -8.25 -2.39 -12.47
N ARG A 119 -8.03 -3.01 -11.30
CA ARG A 119 -7.28 -4.28 -11.16
C ARG A 119 -8.13 -5.50 -11.45
N LEU A 120 -9.46 -5.40 -11.42
CA LEU A 120 -10.36 -6.52 -11.68
C LEU A 120 -10.39 -6.84 -13.17
N PRO A 121 -10.21 -8.13 -13.56
CA PRO A 121 -10.21 -8.53 -14.98
C PRO A 121 -11.50 -8.15 -15.72
N ALA A 122 -12.66 -8.33 -15.09
CA ALA A 122 -13.96 -7.97 -15.65
C ALA A 122 -14.06 -6.45 -15.91
N PHE A 123 -13.61 -5.63 -14.96
CA PHE A 123 -13.62 -4.18 -15.11
C PHE A 123 -12.67 -3.71 -16.23
N ARG A 124 -11.47 -4.31 -16.32
CA ARG A 124 -10.50 -4.02 -17.41
C ARG A 124 -11.06 -4.39 -18.77
N ARG A 125 -11.76 -5.52 -18.86
CA ARG A 125 -12.41 -5.94 -20.10
C ARG A 125 -13.50 -4.96 -20.50
N TYR A 126 -14.37 -4.57 -19.56
CA TYR A 126 -15.41 -3.58 -19.79
C TYR A 126 -14.84 -2.23 -20.22
N ALA A 127 -13.84 -1.72 -19.49
CA ALA A 127 -13.19 -0.44 -19.78
C ALA A 127 -12.54 -0.41 -21.18
N ARG A 128 -11.98 -1.55 -21.63
CA ARG A 128 -11.45 -1.67 -22.99
C ARG A 128 -12.54 -1.66 -24.06
N LEU A 129 -13.62 -2.42 -23.86
CA LEU A 129 -14.71 -2.55 -24.82
C LEU A 129 -15.53 -1.27 -24.94
N SER A 130 -15.71 -0.53 -23.85
CA SER A 130 -16.47 0.74 -23.82
C SER A 130 -15.66 1.98 -24.16
N GLY A 131 -14.34 1.86 -24.37
CA GLY A 131 -13.44 3.03 -24.53
C GLY A 131 -13.21 3.84 -23.23
N ALA A 132 -13.79 3.42 -22.10
CA ALA A 132 -13.70 4.15 -20.82
C ALA A 132 -12.29 4.12 -20.20
N GLY A 133 -11.37 3.29 -20.72
CA GLY A 133 -10.02 3.14 -20.16
C GLY A 133 -9.24 4.45 -20.09
N LEU A 134 -9.32 5.27 -21.13
CA LEU A 134 -8.68 6.60 -21.18
C LEU A 134 -9.27 7.54 -20.13
N MET A 135 -10.59 7.57 -20.01
CA MET A 135 -11.30 8.42 -19.04
C MET A 135 -10.94 8.04 -17.60
N ILE A 136 -10.84 6.74 -17.31
CA ILE A 136 -10.41 6.23 -16.01
C ILE A 136 -8.98 6.67 -15.71
N SER A 137 -8.07 6.59 -16.68
CA SER A 137 -6.69 7.02 -16.53
C SER A 137 -6.57 8.51 -16.25
N LEU A 138 -7.34 9.35 -16.95
CA LEU A 138 -7.39 10.79 -16.73
C LEU A 138 -7.97 11.14 -15.35
N LEU A 139 -9.03 10.47 -14.91
CA LEU A 139 -9.59 10.65 -13.57
C LEU A 139 -8.60 10.28 -12.48
N LEU A 140 -7.87 9.17 -12.63
CA LEU A 140 -6.82 8.78 -11.68
C LEU A 140 -5.69 9.80 -11.61
N LEU A 141 -5.35 10.44 -12.72
CA LEU A 141 -4.35 11.50 -12.78
C LEU A 141 -4.84 12.78 -12.09
N MET A 142 -6.07 13.22 -12.39
CA MET A 142 -6.68 14.43 -11.81
C MET A 142 -6.88 14.34 -10.29
N LEU A 143 -7.16 13.13 -9.80
CA LEU A 143 -7.40 12.88 -8.38
C LEU A 143 -6.12 12.59 -7.60
N ARG A 144 -4.93 12.82 -8.17
CA ARG A 144 -3.67 12.67 -7.41
C ARG A 144 -3.64 13.64 -6.24
N PRO A 145 -3.32 13.18 -5.02
CA PRO A 145 -3.07 14.08 -3.91
C PRO A 145 -1.88 14.98 -4.29
N GLN A 146 -2.06 16.27 -4.12
CA GLN A 146 -0.92 17.19 -4.21
C GLN A 146 -0.05 16.93 -2.98
N ALA A 147 1.23 16.65 -3.19
CA ALA A 147 2.20 16.60 -2.10
C ALA A 147 2.29 18.01 -1.49
N HIS A 148 1.84 18.13 -0.26
CA HIS A 148 2.02 19.33 0.57
C HIS A 148 3.18 19.10 1.51
#